data_fcd1a6196452e79092a668453036efa9
#
_entry.id   fcd1a6196452e79092a668453036efa9
#
_cell.length_a   1.000
_cell.length_b   1.000
_cell.length_c   1.000
_cell.angle_alpha   90.00
_cell.angle_beta   90.00
_cell.angle_gamma   90.00
#
_symmetry.space_group_name_H-M   'P 1'
#
loop_
_entity.id
_entity.type
_entity.pdbx_description
1 polymer ?
#
loop_
_entity_poly.entity_id
_entity_poly.type
_entity_poly.pdbx_seq_one_letter_code
_entity_poly.pdbx_strand_id
1 'polypeptide(L)'
;MRHRRLGHAGLQLSELSLGSWLTFGKQITDDTAEALMKLAYDHGVNFFDNAEIYARGESERVMGRILRKMEWPRDTWTVSSKVFFGAGGKLPTQVGLHRKHVVEACHDALRRLQVEYLDLFFCHRPDPATPIGETVWTMHQLIMQGKVLYWGTSEWSAAEIKEAHAFAQAHHLIGPTMEQPQYNLFHRAKVEEEFAALYDTVGLGTTIWSPLASGILSGKHTLEGDASSRL
;
A
#
# COMPACT_ATOMS: atom_id res chain seq x y z
N MET A 1 2.11 -10.45 -18.64
CA MET A 1 2.59 -9.62 -17.51
C MET A 1 3.83 -10.29 -16.92
N ARG A 2 4.90 -9.53 -16.62
CA ARG A 2 6.03 -10.06 -15.84
C ARG A 2 5.75 -9.88 -14.36
N HIS A 3 6.30 -10.79 -13.55
CA HIS A 3 6.20 -10.74 -12.09
C HIS A 3 7.59 -10.65 -11.47
N ARG A 4 7.72 -9.95 -10.36
CA ARG A 4 8.97 -9.77 -9.61
C ARG A 4 8.78 -10.08 -8.15
N ARG A 5 9.80 -10.60 -7.52
CA ARG A 5 9.83 -10.78 -6.07
C ARG A 5 9.72 -9.45 -5.36
N LEU A 6 8.96 -9.44 -4.28
CA LEU A 6 8.88 -8.30 -3.36
C LEU A 6 10.10 -8.32 -2.42
N GLY A 7 11.21 -7.74 -2.86
CA GLY A 7 12.48 -7.83 -2.16
C GLY A 7 12.95 -9.28 -1.96
N HIS A 8 13.35 -9.63 -0.74
CA HIS A 8 13.73 -11.00 -0.38
C HIS A 8 12.53 -11.91 -0.04
N ALA A 9 11.30 -11.37 0.01
CA ALA A 9 10.12 -12.19 0.24
C ALA A 9 9.87 -13.17 -0.91
N GLY A 10 9.20 -14.28 -0.62
CA GLY A 10 8.81 -15.26 -1.64
C GLY A 10 7.67 -14.79 -2.55
N LEU A 11 6.92 -13.77 -2.13
CA LEU A 11 5.79 -13.21 -2.87
C LEU A 11 6.25 -12.56 -4.18
N GLN A 12 5.55 -12.88 -5.27
CA GLN A 12 5.78 -12.28 -6.58
C GLN A 12 4.59 -11.41 -6.99
N LEU A 13 4.86 -10.14 -7.25
CA LEU A 13 3.87 -9.17 -7.73
C LEU A 13 4.10 -8.86 -9.21
N SER A 14 3.02 -8.55 -9.92
CA SER A 14 3.10 -8.03 -11.27
C SER A 14 3.85 -6.69 -11.28
N GLU A 15 4.65 -6.44 -12.32
CA GLU A 15 5.40 -5.18 -12.49
C GLU A 15 4.50 -3.94 -12.58
N LEU A 16 3.24 -4.13 -13.00
CA LEU A 16 2.19 -3.12 -12.93
C LEU A 16 1.18 -3.52 -11.87
N SER A 17 0.67 -2.56 -11.13
CA SER A 17 -0.42 -2.72 -10.17
C SER A 17 -1.54 -1.71 -10.46
N LEU A 18 -2.76 -2.03 -10.05
CA LEU A 18 -3.87 -1.10 -10.14
C LEU A 18 -4.12 -0.45 -8.77
N GLY A 19 -3.82 0.85 -8.69
CA GLY A 19 -4.11 1.68 -7.52
C GLY A 19 -5.46 2.38 -7.64
N SER A 20 -6.10 2.62 -6.51
CA SER A 20 -7.46 3.18 -6.42
C SER A 20 -7.53 4.61 -5.89
N TRP A 21 -6.40 5.22 -5.55
CA TRP A 21 -6.30 6.44 -4.72
C TRP A 21 -7.25 7.58 -5.10
N LEU A 22 -7.26 8.02 -6.35
CA LEU A 22 -8.08 9.17 -6.76
C LEU A 22 -9.34 8.78 -7.50
N THR A 23 -9.44 7.55 -7.92
CA THR A 23 -10.43 7.07 -8.87
C THR A 23 -11.64 6.42 -8.19
N PHE A 24 -11.42 5.39 -7.39
CA PHE A 24 -12.50 4.56 -6.83
C PHE A 24 -13.28 5.30 -5.74
N GLY A 25 -14.61 5.28 -5.86
CA GLY A 25 -15.50 5.96 -4.93
C GLY A 25 -15.48 7.49 -5.02
N LYS A 26 -14.84 8.07 -6.06
CA LYS A 26 -14.70 9.53 -6.21
C LYS A 26 -14.79 10.03 -7.64
N GLN A 27 -13.86 9.66 -8.53
CA GLN A 27 -13.75 10.23 -9.87
C GLN A 27 -14.42 9.39 -10.96
N ILE A 28 -14.52 8.09 -10.75
CA ILE A 28 -15.11 7.15 -11.70
C ILE A 28 -16.29 6.43 -11.06
N THR A 29 -17.19 5.92 -11.90
CA THR A 29 -18.31 5.08 -11.46
C THR A 29 -17.82 3.69 -11.03
N ASP A 30 -18.63 2.98 -10.26
CA ASP A 30 -18.33 1.61 -9.84
C ASP A 30 -18.22 0.68 -11.06
N ASP A 31 -19.04 0.87 -12.11
CA ASP A 31 -18.97 0.09 -13.36
C ASP A 31 -17.62 0.31 -14.08
N THR A 32 -17.14 1.55 -14.10
CA THR A 32 -15.82 1.86 -14.67
C THR A 32 -14.70 1.23 -13.84
N ALA A 33 -14.80 1.29 -12.51
CA ALA A 33 -13.84 0.66 -11.61
C ALA A 33 -13.81 -0.85 -11.82
N GLU A 34 -14.97 -1.49 -11.95
CA GLU A 34 -15.11 -2.91 -12.24
C GLU A 34 -14.46 -3.29 -13.58
N ALA A 35 -14.77 -2.53 -14.63
CA ALA A 35 -14.16 -2.77 -15.95
C ALA A 35 -12.64 -2.65 -15.93
N LEU A 36 -12.09 -1.66 -15.20
CA LEU A 36 -10.63 -1.48 -15.04
C LEU A 36 -10.00 -2.62 -14.26
N MET A 37 -10.61 -3.06 -13.15
CA MET A 37 -10.09 -4.20 -12.37
C MET A 37 -10.10 -5.48 -13.19
N LYS A 38 -11.20 -5.73 -13.92
CA LYS A 38 -11.29 -6.90 -14.81
C LYS A 38 -10.24 -6.85 -15.90
N LEU A 39 -10.08 -5.73 -16.58
CA LEU A 39 -9.07 -5.55 -17.62
C LEU A 39 -7.66 -5.79 -17.06
N ALA A 40 -7.34 -5.22 -15.90
CA ALA A 40 -6.04 -5.41 -15.26
C ALA A 40 -5.79 -6.89 -14.95
N TYR A 41 -6.74 -7.57 -14.32
CA TYR A 41 -6.65 -8.98 -13.97
C TYR A 41 -6.48 -9.87 -15.23
N ASP A 42 -7.30 -9.67 -16.27
CA ASP A 42 -7.24 -10.42 -17.52
C ASP A 42 -5.88 -10.26 -18.23
N HIS A 43 -5.15 -9.16 -17.97
CA HIS A 43 -3.80 -8.92 -18.47
C HIS A 43 -2.69 -9.37 -17.50
N GLY A 44 -3.04 -10.08 -16.43
CA GLY A 44 -2.12 -10.68 -15.48
C GLY A 44 -1.61 -9.73 -14.40
N VAL A 45 -2.29 -8.60 -14.15
CA VAL A 45 -2.06 -7.80 -12.94
C VAL A 45 -2.60 -8.59 -11.75
N ASN A 46 -1.74 -8.84 -10.76
CA ASN A 46 -2.12 -9.56 -9.55
C ASN A 46 -2.07 -8.72 -8.28
N PHE A 47 -1.86 -7.39 -8.40
CA PHE A 47 -1.77 -6.51 -7.24
C PHE A 47 -2.71 -5.31 -7.36
N PHE A 48 -3.62 -5.18 -6.37
CA PHE A 48 -4.60 -4.10 -6.24
C PHE A 48 -4.31 -3.30 -4.96
N ASP A 49 -4.01 -2.00 -5.11
CA ASP A 49 -3.58 -1.14 -4.00
C ASP A 49 -4.68 -0.20 -3.51
N ASN A 50 -4.87 -0.15 -2.20
CA ASN A 50 -5.84 0.69 -1.52
C ASN A 50 -5.28 1.29 -0.21
N ALA A 51 -6.06 2.13 0.47
CA ALA A 51 -5.79 2.64 1.82
C ALA A 51 -7.07 3.12 2.50
N GLU A 52 -7.10 3.11 3.84
CA GLU A 52 -8.25 3.55 4.64
C GLU A 52 -8.72 4.97 4.31
N ILE A 53 -7.77 5.88 4.03
CA ILE A 53 -8.06 7.30 3.76
C ILE A 53 -8.67 7.52 2.36
N TYR A 54 -8.49 6.59 1.41
CA TYR A 54 -8.94 6.79 0.03
C TYR A 54 -10.47 6.87 -0.03
N ALA A 55 -10.97 8.02 -0.47
CA ALA A 55 -12.39 8.35 -0.44
C ALA A 55 -13.05 8.06 0.93
N ARG A 56 -12.32 8.22 2.04
CA ARG A 56 -12.78 7.94 3.41
C ARG A 56 -13.30 6.51 3.59
N GLY A 57 -12.56 5.54 3.07
CA GLY A 57 -12.90 4.12 3.10
C GLY A 57 -13.85 3.65 1.99
N GLU A 58 -14.43 4.56 1.20
CA GLU A 58 -15.32 4.16 0.10
C GLU A 58 -14.56 3.46 -1.03
N SER A 59 -13.31 3.85 -1.28
CA SER A 59 -12.44 3.16 -2.25
C SER A 59 -12.28 1.68 -1.92
N GLU A 60 -12.08 1.33 -0.64
CA GLU A 60 -12.01 -0.07 -0.20
C GLU A 60 -13.35 -0.78 -0.35
N ARG A 61 -14.49 -0.11 -0.07
CA ARG A 61 -15.83 -0.69 -0.26
C ARG A 61 -16.10 -1.00 -1.72
N VAL A 62 -15.79 -0.07 -2.64
CA VAL A 62 -15.92 -0.28 -4.09
C VAL A 62 -15.08 -1.48 -4.52
N MET A 63 -13.80 -1.50 -4.16
CA MET A 63 -12.91 -2.60 -4.51
C MET A 63 -13.39 -3.94 -3.93
N GLY A 64 -13.85 -3.95 -2.68
CA GLY A 64 -14.38 -5.15 -2.03
C GLY A 64 -15.63 -5.71 -2.71
N ARG A 65 -16.58 -4.83 -3.10
CA ARG A 65 -17.76 -5.26 -3.89
C ARG A 65 -17.35 -5.91 -5.21
N ILE A 66 -16.37 -5.32 -5.90
CA ILE A 66 -15.87 -5.84 -7.17
C ILE A 66 -15.17 -7.18 -6.98
N LEU A 67 -14.21 -7.29 -6.04
CA LEU A 67 -13.49 -8.53 -5.76
C LEU A 67 -14.46 -9.69 -5.44
N ARG A 68 -15.48 -9.41 -4.63
CA ARG A 68 -16.51 -10.41 -4.32
C ARG A 68 -17.36 -10.80 -5.55
N LYS A 69 -17.72 -9.83 -6.38
CA LYS A 69 -18.54 -10.07 -7.60
C LYS A 69 -17.79 -10.88 -8.65
N MET A 70 -16.47 -10.65 -8.78
CA MET A 70 -15.64 -11.32 -9.79
C MET A 70 -15.37 -12.79 -9.49
N GLU A 71 -15.51 -13.20 -8.24
CA GLU A 71 -15.28 -14.59 -7.80
C GLU A 71 -13.95 -15.19 -8.29
N TRP A 72 -12.92 -14.32 -8.49
CA TRP A 72 -11.59 -14.79 -8.84
C TRP A 72 -11.01 -15.65 -7.72
N PRO A 73 -10.32 -16.76 -8.04
CA PRO A 73 -9.65 -17.55 -7.01
C PRO A 73 -8.75 -16.68 -6.14
N ARG A 74 -8.90 -16.77 -4.80
CA ARG A 74 -8.24 -15.86 -3.84
C ARG A 74 -6.73 -15.90 -3.93
N ASP A 75 -6.16 -17.01 -4.33
CA ASP A 75 -4.74 -17.25 -4.49
C ASP A 75 -4.13 -16.68 -5.78
N THR A 76 -4.94 -16.08 -6.65
CA THR A 76 -4.48 -15.51 -7.92
C THR A 76 -4.23 -14.00 -7.87
N TRP A 77 -4.59 -13.31 -6.79
CA TRP A 77 -4.44 -11.86 -6.64
C TRP A 77 -4.06 -11.47 -5.22
N THR A 78 -3.46 -10.29 -5.10
CA THR A 78 -3.07 -9.67 -3.85
C THR A 78 -3.75 -8.33 -3.68
N VAL A 79 -4.10 -7.97 -2.44
CA VAL A 79 -4.70 -6.69 -2.10
C VAL A 79 -3.98 -6.05 -0.93
N SER A 80 -3.83 -4.74 -0.99
CA SER A 80 -3.28 -3.96 0.12
C SER A 80 -4.27 -3.00 0.73
N SER A 81 -4.00 -2.62 1.96
CA SER A 81 -4.50 -1.40 2.59
C SER A 81 -3.40 -0.72 3.39
N LYS A 82 -3.67 0.49 3.89
CA LYS A 82 -2.69 1.32 4.62
C LYS A 82 -3.38 2.01 5.79
N VAL A 83 -2.64 2.20 6.89
CA VAL A 83 -3.09 2.83 8.14
C VAL A 83 -2.22 4.03 8.50
N PHE A 84 -2.82 5.15 8.82
CA PHE A 84 -2.23 6.34 9.43
C PHE A 84 -3.24 7.48 9.58
N PHE A 85 -3.92 7.86 8.47
CA PHE A 85 -4.74 9.06 8.37
C PHE A 85 -6.18 8.87 8.86
N GLY A 86 -6.59 7.63 9.09
CA GLY A 86 -7.98 7.26 9.38
C GLY A 86 -8.89 7.32 8.15
N ALA A 87 -10.02 6.66 8.23
CA ALA A 87 -11.06 6.66 7.18
C ALA A 87 -12.02 7.85 7.29
N GLY A 88 -11.52 9.02 7.72
CA GLY A 88 -12.30 10.26 7.88
C GLY A 88 -12.56 10.68 9.33
N GLY A 89 -12.19 9.87 10.32
CA GLY A 89 -12.13 10.25 11.71
C GLY A 89 -10.97 11.21 11.98
N LYS A 90 -11.11 12.06 13.02
CA LYS A 90 -10.08 13.04 13.42
C LYS A 90 -9.74 12.96 14.91
N LEU A 91 -10.32 12.02 15.63
CA LEU A 91 -9.98 11.84 17.05
C LEU A 91 -8.59 11.21 17.19
N PRO A 92 -7.86 11.49 18.28
CA PRO A 92 -6.53 10.94 18.50
C PRO A 92 -6.44 9.40 18.40
N THR A 93 -7.54 8.70 18.68
CA THR A 93 -7.63 7.24 18.58
C THR A 93 -7.92 6.73 17.17
N GLN A 94 -8.12 7.59 16.20
CA GLN A 94 -8.52 7.26 14.83
C GLN A 94 -7.44 7.57 13.79
N VAL A 95 -6.25 7.99 14.23
CA VAL A 95 -5.12 8.38 13.37
C VAL A 95 -3.80 7.93 13.99
N GLY A 96 -2.73 7.89 13.20
CA GLY A 96 -1.39 7.51 13.66
C GLY A 96 -1.16 5.99 13.64
N LEU A 97 -0.04 5.55 14.24
CA LEU A 97 0.39 4.15 14.21
C LEU A 97 0.32 3.46 15.57
N HIS A 98 -0.32 4.08 16.57
CA HIS A 98 -0.52 3.42 17.86
C HIS A 98 -1.38 2.15 17.70
N ARG A 99 -1.14 1.18 18.57
CA ARG A 99 -1.71 -0.18 18.50
C ARG A 99 -3.22 -0.21 18.27
N LYS A 100 -3.97 0.60 19.03
CA LYS A 100 -5.43 0.62 18.91
C LYS A 100 -5.87 0.95 17.48
N HIS A 101 -5.33 2.04 16.90
CA HIS A 101 -5.71 2.43 15.54
C HIS A 101 -5.25 1.41 14.50
N VAL A 102 -4.03 0.90 14.58
CA VAL A 102 -3.52 -0.09 13.62
C VAL A 102 -4.39 -1.35 13.61
N VAL A 103 -4.77 -1.87 14.78
CA VAL A 103 -5.64 -3.06 14.87
C VAL A 103 -7.03 -2.78 14.33
N GLU A 104 -7.66 -1.66 14.72
CA GLU A 104 -9.00 -1.31 14.25
C GLU A 104 -9.02 -1.01 12.75
N ALA A 105 -8.03 -0.28 12.23
CA ALA A 105 -7.89 0.01 10.82
C ALA A 105 -7.73 -1.27 9.97
N CYS A 106 -6.94 -2.24 10.46
CA CYS A 106 -6.82 -3.54 9.81
C CYS A 106 -8.17 -4.27 9.74
N HIS A 107 -8.89 -4.39 10.85
CA HIS A 107 -10.20 -5.04 10.88
C HIS A 107 -11.23 -4.30 10.03
N ASP A 108 -11.18 -2.98 9.99
CA ASP A 108 -12.06 -2.16 9.17
C ASP A 108 -11.76 -2.33 7.68
N ALA A 109 -10.47 -2.38 7.30
CA ALA A 109 -10.04 -2.65 5.92
C ALA A 109 -10.53 -4.03 5.46
N LEU A 110 -10.38 -5.07 6.29
CA LEU A 110 -10.87 -6.42 6.00
C LEU A 110 -12.39 -6.41 5.73
N ARG A 111 -13.16 -5.70 6.57
CA ARG A 111 -14.62 -5.58 6.39
C ARG A 111 -14.98 -4.80 5.12
N ARG A 112 -14.29 -3.68 4.83
CA ARG A 112 -14.58 -2.85 3.65
C ARG A 112 -14.17 -3.55 2.36
N LEU A 113 -13.03 -4.21 2.33
CA LEU A 113 -12.54 -5.00 1.21
C LEU A 113 -13.23 -6.36 1.05
N GLN A 114 -13.99 -6.80 2.08
CA GLN A 114 -14.69 -8.09 2.12
C GLN A 114 -13.73 -9.28 1.94
N VAL A 115 -12.56 -9.23 2.58
CA VAL A 115 -11.54 -10.28 2.56
C VAL A 115 -11.22 -10.76 3.97
N GLU A 116 -10.72 -11.98 4.10
CA GLU A 116 -10.35 -12.58 5.39
C GLU A 116 -8.97 -12.12 5.87
N TYR A 117 -8.07 -11.78 4.93
CA TYR A 117 -6.73 -11.27 5.20
C TYR A 117 -6.27 -10.27 4.14
N LEU A 118 -5.41 -9.35 4.54
CA LEU A 118 -4.66 -8.47 3.64
C LEU A 118 -3.35 -9.15 3.24
N ASP A 119 -3.04 -9.17 1.96
CA ASP A 119 -1.73 -9.65 1.51
C ASP A 119 -0.62 -8.68 1.94
N LEU A 120 -0.85 -7.37 1.75
CA LEU A 120 0.07 -6.30 2.15
C LEU A 120 -0.65 -5.28 3.03
N PHE A 121 -0.02 -4.89 4.14
CA PHE A 121 -0.54 -3.82 5.00
C PHE A 121 0.57 -2.82 5.30
N PHE A 122 0.32 -1.54 5.01
CA PHE A 122 1.33 -0.50 5.09
C PHE A 122 1.09 0.49 6.24
N CYS A 123 2.15 0.86 6.95
CA CYS A 123 2.21 2.10 7.70
C CYS A 123 2.31 3.25 6.70
N HIS A 124 1.22 3.97 6.47
CA HIS A 124 1.09 4.93 5.35
C HIS A 124 2.03 6.13 5.46
N ARG A 125 2.47 6.47 6.69
CA ARG A 125 3.49 7.49 7.00
C ARG A 125 4.22 7.11 8.28
N PRO A 126 5.42 7.64 8.52
CA PRO A 126 6.06 7.51 9.81
C PRO A 126 5.27 8.26 10.88
N ASP A 127 5.28 7.76 12.11
CA ASP A 127 4.61 8.38 13.25
C ASP A 127 5.59 8.68 14.38
N PRO A 128 6.13 9.90 14.47
CA PRO A 128 7.07 10.27 15.51
C PRO A 128 6.45 10.30 16.92
N ALA A 129 5.12 10.27 17.01
CA ALA A 129 4.40 10.24 18.29
C ALA A 129 4.21 8.82 18.84
N THR A 130 4.45 7.80 18.03
CA THR A 130 4.32 6.39 18.44
C THR A 130 5.69 5.71 18.50
N PRO A 131 6.09 5.11 19.64
CA PRO A 131 7.32 4.33 19.72
C PRO A 131 7.37 3.24 18.64
N ILE A 132 8.50 3.12 17.94
CA ILE A 132 8.66 2.16 16.83
C ILE A 132 8.33 0.73 17.25
N GLY A 133 8.70 0.35 18.48
CA GLY A 133 8.41 -0.97 19.03
C GLY A 133 6.94 -1.29 19.14
N GLU A 134 6.08 -0.29 19.43
CA GLU A 134 4.63 -0.51 19.48
C GLU A 134 4.07 -0.84 18.10
N THR A 135 4.52 -0.14 17.07
CA THR A 135 4.13 -0.38 15.68
C THR A 135 4.59 -1.77 15.22
N VAL A 136 5.89 -2.09 15.41
CA VAL A 136 6.47 -3.38 15.00
C VAL A 136 5.78 -4.56 15.68
N TRP A 137 5.57 -4.48 17.02
CA TRP A 137 4.82 -5.51 17.75
C TRP A 137 3.40 -5.70 17.23
N THR A 138 2.72 -4.60 16.92
CA THR A 138 1.33 -4.65 16.45
C THR A 138 1.25 -5.31 15.08
N MET A 139 2.12 -4.94 14.14
CA MET A 139 2.17 -5.56 12.81
C MET A 139 2.54 -7.04 12.88
N HIS A 140 3.51 -7.40 13.71
CA HIS A 140 3.84 -8.81 13.96
C HIS A 140 2.63 -9.61 14.48
N GLN A 141 1.88 -9.06 15.45
CA GLN A 141 0.69 -9.72 15.99
C GLN A 141 -0.41 -9.91 14.93
N LEU A 142 -0.61 -8.95 14.03
CA LEU A 142 -1.58 -9.07 12.94
C LEU A 142 -1.18 -10.19 11.96
N ILE A 143 0.12 -10.37 11.71
CA ILE A 143 0.61 -11.51 10.91
C ILE A 143 0.36 -12.82 11.66
N MET A 144 0.70 -12.91 12.94
CA MET A 144 0.50 -14.13 13.73
C MET A 144 -0.98 -14.51 13.87
N GLN A 145 -1.89 -13.54 13.76
CA GLN A 145 -3.34 -13.77 13.71
C GLN A 145 -3.86 -14.15 12.32
N GLY A 146 -3.00 -14.16 11.29
CA GLY A 146 -3.40 -14.41 9.91
C GLY A 146 -4.26 -13.32 9.28
N LYS A 147 -4.23 -12.10 9.86
CA LYS A 147 -4.97 -10.94 9.32
C LYS A 147 -4.19 -10.19 8.25
N VAL A 148 -2.87 -10.30 8.28
CA VAL A 148 -1.93 -9.66 7.35
C VAL A 148 -0.89 -10.71 7.00
N LEU A 149 -0.47 -10.79 5.73
CA LEU A 149 0.60 -11.72 5.34
C LEU A 149 1.97 -11.02 5.32
N TYR A 150 2.04 -9.80 4.80
CA TYR A 150 3.27 -8.99 4.78
C TYR A 150 2.93 -7.57 5.20
N TRP A 151 3.80 -6.95 6.00
CA TRP A 151 3.66 -5.55 6.33
C TRP A 151 4.83 -4.72 5.83
N GLY A 152 4.58 -3.45 5.61
CA GLY A 152 5.59 -2.51 5.14
C GLY A 152 5.28 -1.07 5.52
N THR A 153 6.04 -0.18 4.94
CA THR A 153 6.03 1.24 5.21
C THR A 153 5.76 2.05 3.94
N SER A 154 5.41 3.31 4.07
CA SER A 154 5.26 4.22 2.94
C SER A 154 5.80 5.60 3.33
N GLU A 155 6.70 6.13 2.51
CA GLU A 155 7.40 7.40 2.71
C GLU A 155 8.26 7.47 3.98
N TRP A 156 8.63 6.32 4.55
CA TRP A 156 9.61 6.26 5.63
C TRP A 156 11.03 6.53 5.11
N SER A 157 11.89 7.09 5.95
CA SER A 157 13.31 7.21 5.67
C SER A 157 14.05 5.88 5.82
N ALA A 158 15.22 5.76 5.20
CA ALA A 158 16.08 4.60 5.40
C ALA A 158 16.46 4.38 6.87
N ALA A 159 16.59 5.45 7.64
CA ALA A 159 16.88 5.38 9.08
C ALA A 159 15.72 4.75 9.87
N GLU A 160 14.49 5.18 9.63
CA GLU A 160 13.29 4.64 10.29
C GLU A 160 13.04 3.17 9.91
N ILE A 161 13.27 2.81 8.65
CA ILE A 161 13.17 1.41 8.19
C ILE A 161 14.22 0.54 8.89
N LYS A 162 15.48 1.02 8.99
CA LYS A 162 16.54 0.32 9.71
C LYS A 162 16.22 0.16 11.20
N GLU A 163 15.68 1.20 11.84
CA GLU A 163 15.26 1.15 13.25
C GLU A 163 14.18 0.09 13.47
N ALA A 164 13.16 0.04 12.59
CA ALA A 164 12.12 -0.98 12.65
C ALA A 164 12.69 -2.40 12.48
N HIS A 165 13.63 -2.61 11.55
CA HIS A 165 14.31 -3.89 11.38
C HIS A 165 15.18 -4.27 12.58
N ALA A 166 15.96 -3.33 13.12
CA ALA A 166 16.81 -3.56 14.29
C ALA A 166 15.96 -3.94 15.52
N PHE A 167 14.84 -3.23 15.73
CA PHE A 167 13.91 -3.58 16.80
C PHE A 167 13.30 -4.97 16.57
N ALA A 168 12.84 -5.26 15.37
CA ALA A 168 12.26 -6.56 15.04
C ALA A 168 13.27 -7.70 15.29
N GLN A 169 14.50 -7.54 14.84
CA GLN A 169 15.58 -8.52 15.04
C GLN A 169 15.89 -8.74 16.53
N ALA A 170 16.01 -7.66 17.31
CA ALA A 170 16.32 -7.74 18.74
C ALA A 170 15.24 -8.46 19.56
N HIS A 171 13.99 -8.45 19.08
CA HIS A 171 12.85 -9.05 19.75
C HIS A 171 12.29 -10.30 19.04
N HIS A 172 12.98 -10.84 18.04
CA HIS A 172 12.56 -12.00 17.24
C HIS A 172 11.18 -11.81 16.59
N LEU A 173 10.94 -10.61 16.07
CA LEU A 173 9.70 -10.24 15.39
C LEU A 173 9.91 -10.18 13.88
N ILE A 174 8.81 -10.14 13.13
CA ILE A 174 8.83 -9.93 11.69
C ILE A 174 8.91 -8.43 11.40
N GLY A 175 10.00 -7.99 10.78
CA GLY A 175 10.21 -6.61 10.33
C GLY A 175 9.44 -6.26 9.04
N PRO A 176 9.48 -4.99 8.61
CA PRO A 176 8.82 -4.56 7.38
C PRO A 176 9.45 -5.22 6.15
N THR A 177 8.60 -5.75 5.26
CA THR A 177 9.05 -6.44 4.04
C THR A 177 9.30 -5.49 2.88
N MET A 178 8.54 -4.39 2.84
CA MET A 178 8.52 -3.48 1.70
C MET A 178 8.28 -2.04 2.12
N GLU A 179 8.66 -1.14 1.21
CA GLU A 179 8.37 0.29 1.27
C GLU A 179 7.55 0.71 0.04
N GLN A 180 6.62 1.64 0.21
CA GLN A 180 5.90 2.27 -0.91
C GLN A 180 6.33 3.73 -1.07
N PRO A 181 7.42 4.01 -1.80
CA PRO A 181 7.92 5.37 -2.05
C PRO A 181 7.30 5.98 -3.31
N GLN A 182 7.33 7.32 -3.40
CA GLN A 182 7.21 7.99 -4.69
C GLN A 182 8.43 7.66 -5.55
N TYR A 183 8.21 7.25 -6.80
CA TYR A 183 9.31 7.01 -7.72
C TYR A 183 8.91 7.30 -9.17
N ASN A 184 9.63 8.22 -9.79
CA ASN A 184 9.51 8.60 -11.20
C ASN A 184 10.78 9.36 -11.61
N LEU A 185 10.87 9.82 -12.86
CA LEU A 185 12.07 10.53 -13.37
C LEU A 185 12.45 11.80 -12.61
N PHE A 186 11.51 12.41 -11.85
CA PHE A 186 11.77 13.61 -11.05
C PHE A 186 12.08 13.29 -9.58
N HIS A 187 11.71 12.09 -9.09
CA HIS A 187 11.88 11.65 -7.71
C HIS A 187 12.63 10.33 -7.66
N ARG A 188 13.97 10.37 -7.77
CA ARG A 188 14.83 9.20 -7.90
C ARG A 188 15.68 8.92 -6.65
N ALA A 189 16.18 9.99 -6.02
CA ALA A 189 17.20 9.89 -4.97
C ALA A 189 16.81 8.95 -3.82
N LYS A 190 15.56 8.99 -3.36
CA LYS A 190 15.08 8.12 -2.28
C LYS A 190 15.25 6.63 -2.62
N VAL A 191 14.85 6.22 -3.82
CA VAL A 191 14.89 4.81 -4.24
C VAL A 191 16.29 4.39 -4.67
N GLU A 192 17.00 5.25 -5.40
CA GLU A 192 18.27 4.89 -6.03
C GLU A 192 19.49 5.12 -5.13
N GLU A 193 19.41 6.06 -4.19
CA GLU A 193 20.52 6.44 -3.31
C GLU A 193 20.23 6.09 -1.85
N GLU A 194 19.16 6.66 -1.26
CA GLU A 194 18.84 6.50 0.16
C GLU A 194 18.58 5.05 0.54
N PHE A 195 17.82 4.32 -0.29
CA PHE A 195 17.46 2.92 -0.03
C PHE A 195 18.46 1.90 -0.59
N ALA A 196 19.49 2.33 -1.33
CA ALA A 196 20.43 1.43 -2.00
C ALA A 196 20.96 0.31 -1.08
N ALA A 197 21.43 0.67 0.12
CA ALA A 197 21.94 -0.31 1.07
C ALA A 197 20.85 -1.23 1.66
N LEU A 198 19.56 -0.82 1.66
CA LEU A 198 18.50 -1.62 2.24
C LEU A 198 18.12 -2.82 1.37
N TYR A 199 18.32 -2.72 0.06
CA TYR A 199 18.03 -3.83 -0.84
C TYR A 199 18.88 -5.07 -0.52
N ASP A 200 20.16 -4.85 -0.20
CA ASP A 200 21.09 -5.93 0.11
C ASP A 200 21.07 -6.34 1.59
N THR A 201 20.88 -5.38 2.50
CA THR A 201 21.05 -5.63 3.95
C THR A 201 19.81 -6.22 4.60
N VAL A 202 18.61 -5.70 4.27
CA VAL A 202 17.35 -6.17 4.84
C VAL A 202 16.43 -6.78 3.79
N GLY A 203 16.84 -6.77 2.51
CA GLY A 203 16.08 -7.33 1.41
C GLY A 203 14.79 -6.56 1.12
N LEU A 204 14.84 -5.22 1.24
CA LEU A 204 13.68 -4.35 1.06
C LEU A 204 13.03 -4.54 -0.31
N GLY A 205 11.72 -4.80 -0.34
CA GLY A 205 10.92 -4.71 -1.55
C GLY A 205 10.36 -3.30 -1.76
N THR A 206 9.97 -2.96 -2.98
CA THR A 206 9.31 -1.69 -3.27
C THR A 206 8.05 -1.87 -4.10
N THR A 207 7.01 -1.08 -3.75
CA THR A 207 5.78 -0.91 -4.53
C THR A 207 5.58 0.59 -4.73
N ILE A 208 6.02 1.11 -5.86
CA ILE A 208 6.11 2.56 -6.07
C ILE A 208 4.76 3.21 -6.39
N TRP A 209 4.62 4.51 -6.10
CA TRP A 209 3.46 5.30 -6.50
C TRP A 209 3.85 6.48 -7.39
N SER A 210 2.89 6.99 -8.18
CA SER A 210 3.05 8.11 -9.13
C SER A 210 4.19 7.92 -10.17
N PRO A 211 4.28 6.78 -10.88
CA PRO A 211 5.34 6.56 -11.87
C PRO A 211 5.30 7.56 -13.04
N LEU A 212 4.15 8.17 -13.31
CA LEU A 212 3.97 9.17 -14.37
C LEU A 212 3.91 10.62 -13.86
N ALA A 213 4.33 10.89 -12.62
CA ALA A 213 4.42 12.23 -12.03
C ALA A 213 3.14 13.06 -12.26
N SER A 214 1.99 12.58 -11.77
CA SER A 214 0.66 13.18 -11.95
C SER A 214 0.23 13.35 -13.42
N GLY A 215 0.86 12.64 -14.33
CA GLY A 215 0.58 12.65 -15.76
C GLY A 215 1.56 13.47 -16.60
N ILE A 216 2.50 14.19 -15.98
CA ILE A 216 3.53 14.95 -16.74
C ILE A 216 4.29 14.03 -17.68
N LEU A 217 4.68 12.84 -17.22
CA LEU A 217 5.47 11.88 -18.01
C LEU A 217 4.63 11.08 -19.01
N SER A 218 3.33 11.32 -19.12
CA SER A 218 2.45 10.67 -20.11
C SER A 218 2.50 11.34 -21.49
N GLY A 219 3.10 12.52 -21.60
CA GLY A 219 3.12 13.33 -22.83
C GLY A 219 1.80 14.01 -23.19
N LYS A 220 0.76 13.92 -22.34
CA LYS A 220 -0.56 14.52 -22.61
C LYS A 220 -0.65 16.02 -22.32
N HIS A 221 0.31 16.57 -21.57
CA HIS A 221 0.36 18.00 -21.25
C HIS A 221 1.03 18.77 -22.37
N THR A 222 0.29 19.68 -22.98
CA THR A 222 0.81 20.67 -23.94
C THR A 222 1.14 21.98 -23.22
N LEU A 223 1.86 22.90 -23.90
CA LEU A 223 2.18 24.22 -23.36
C LEU A 223 0.94 25.08 -23.04
N GLU A 224 -0.22 24.73 -23.59
CA GLU A 224 -1.49 25.44 -23.38
C GLU A 224 -2.23 25.04 -22.10
N GLY A 225 -1.77 24.00 -21.40
CA GLY A 225 -2.34 23.49 -20.15
C GLY A 225 -3.72 22.82 -20.33
N ASP A 226 -3.92 21.71 -19.65
CA ASP A 226 -5.25 21.06 -19.58
C ASP A 226 -5.84 21.34 -18.20
N ALA A 227 -6.98 22.06 -18.16
CA ALA A 227 -7.69 22.39 -16.92
C ALA A 227 -8.17 21.15 -16.13
N SER A 228 -8.17 19.95 -16.74
CA SER A 228 -8.50 18.68 -16.10
C SER A 228 -7.31 17.99 -15.44
N SER A 229 -6.12 18.58 -15.57
CA SER A 229 -4.87 18.06 -15.02
C SER A 229 -4.82 18.14 -13.50
N ARG A 230 -4.08 17.23 -12.88
CA ARG A 230 -3.73 17.25 -11.44
C ARG A 230 -2.56 18.18 -11.09
N LEU A 231 -2.08 18.95 -12.06
CA LEU A 231 -1.01 19.92 -11.88
C LEU A 231 -1.55 21.23 -11.31
#